data_828fbab0a83e704b6679037f2bff2075
#
_entry.id   828fbab0a83e704b6679037f2bff2075
#
_cell.length_a   1.000
_cell.length_b   1.000
_cell.length_c   1.000
_cell.angle_alpha   90.00
_cell.angle_beta   90.00
_cell.angle_gamma   90.00
#
_symmetry.space_group_name_H-M   'P 1'
#
loop_
_entity.id
_entity.type
_entity.pdbx_description
1 polymer ?
#
loop_
_entity_poly.entity_id
_entity_poly.type
_entity_poly.pdbx_seq_one_letter_code
_entity_poly.pdbx_strand_id
1 'polypeptide(L)'
;MSTKPKKAARTTAKRSSRIGTFFKWFAGICAAGLAAGILLAVFVFAFIYRQLPPLDTLTDYRPKVPLRIWSADGKLIGEFGEERRDFVHLSEIPAHVKDAILCAEDADFYDHPGIEITGILRAAVINVLMGRRAQGGSTITQQVARNFFLTSERTYTRKLYEIAMSFKIESQLTKDEILEIYMNQIYLGQRAYGFSSAARTYFGRPLSELSVGEAATLAGLPVAPSAYNPIVNPTRATMRRNYVLRRMYDLGRIDELTYQSEKAQPMQTRRIASEEERITSGEKDDKVTAHYAAELARMLVYDIFGEETYSRGLNVY
;
A
#
# COMPACT_ATOMS: atom_id res chain seq x y z
N MET A 1 28.10 37.55 90.79
CA MET A 1 28.83 36.67 89.85
C MET A 1 27.81 35.90 88.97
N SER A 2 27.65 36.40 87.76
CA SER A 2 26.65 35.87 86.82
C SER A 2 27.33 34.96 85.81
N THR A 3 27.00 33.68 85.77
CA THR A 3 27.53 32.70 84.84
C THR A 3 26.48 32.54 83.69
N LYS A 4 26.82 33.03 82.49
CA LYS A 4 26.07 32.79 81.26
C LYS A 4 26.24 31.30 80.80
N PRO A 5 25.16 30.63 80.36
CA PRO A 5 25.29 29.31 79.81
C PRO A 5 25.79 29.39 78.33
N LYS A 6 26.76 28.60 77.97
CA LYS A 6 27.28 28.40 76.61
C LYS A 6 26.20 27.71 75.76
N LYS A 7 25.77 28.37 74.65
CA LYS A 7 24.94 27.78 73.59
C LYS A 7 25.80 26.69 72.89
N ALA A 8 25.40 25.44 72.95
CA ALA A 8 25.92 24.35 72.12
C ALA A 8 25.50 24.56 70.68
N ALA A 9 26.47 24.68 69.82
CA ALA A 9 26.24 24.71 68.35
C ALA A 9 25.76 23.32 67.87
N ARG A 10 24.49 23.26 67.49
CA ARG A 10 23.94 22.09 66.83
C ARG A 10 24.52 22.01 65.39
N THR A 11 25.54 21.18 65.17
CA THR A 11 25.99 20.77 63.86
C THR A 11 24.90 19.91 63.24
N THR A 12 24.09 20.49 62.35
CA THR A 12 23.20 19.72 61.48
C THR A 12 24.05 18.97 60.46
N ALA A 13 24.42 17.72 60.78
CA ALA A 13 25.01 16.81 59.83
C ALA A 13 24.04 16.69 58.62
N LYS A 14 24.47 17.18 57.49
CA LYS A 14 23.76 17.06 56.21
C LYS A 14 23.70 15.55 55.88
N ARG A 15 22.63 14.88 56.27
CA ARG A 15 22.32 13.49 55.96
C ARG A 15 22.13 13.44 54.46
N SER A 16 23.24 13.34 53.67
CA SER A 16 23.19 13.16 52.24
C SER A 16 22.39 11.90 52.00
N SER A 17 21.20 12.09 51.47
CA SER A 17 20.23 11.04 51.30
C SER A 17 20.85 9.97 50.39
N ARG A 18 21.22 8.83 50.98
CA ARG A 18 21.66 7.62 50.21
C ARG A 18 20.68 7.28 49.11
N ILE A 19 19.42 7.64 49.29
CA ILE A 19 18.31 7.55 48.32
C ILE A 19 18.58 8.43 47.10
N GLY A 20 19.01 9.70 47.28
CA GLY A 20 19.32 10.57 46.14
C GLY A 20 20.53 10.09 45.32
N THR A 21 21.51 9.49 46.01
CA THR A 21 22.66 8.88 45.29
C THR A 21 22.25 7.63 44.54
N PHE A 22 21.40 6.79 45.10
CA PHE A 22 20.83 5.61 44.45
C PHE A 22 20.05 6.00 43.17
N PHE A 23 19.16 6.99 43.24
CA PHE A 23 18.43 7.46 42.07
C PHE A 23 19.33 8.03 40.96
N LYS A 24 20.43 8.72 41.32
CA LYS A 24 21.42 9.20 40.33
C LYS A 24 22.13 8.05 39.62
N TRP A 25 22.56 7.04 40.36
CA TRP A 25 23.19 5.85 39.79
C TRP A 25 22.22 5.04 38.95
N PHE A 26 20.98 4.86 39.42
CA PHE A 26 19.92 4.18 38.65
C PHE A 26 19.61 4.92 37.34
N ALA A 27 19.43 6.24 37.39
CA ALA A 27 19.22 7.06 36.18
C ALA A 27 20.41 7.00 35.22
N GLY A 28 21.66 6.99 35.75
CA GLY A 28 22.88 6.82 34.95
C GLY A 28 22.94 5.46 34.24
N ILE A 29 22.59 4.38 34.93
CA ILE A 29 22.55 3.03 34.35
C ILE A 29 21.47 2.94 33.28
N CYS A 30 20.26 3.50 33.53
CA CYS A 30 19.19 3.55 32.54
C CYS A 30 19.59 4.37 31.32
N ALA A 31 20.24 5.52 31.51
CA ALA A 31 20.73 6.35 30.40
C ALA A 31 21.84 5.64 29.60
N ALA A 32 22.78 4.97 30.27
CA ALA A 32 23.82 4.19 29.59
C ALA A 32 23.22 2.98 28.83
N GLY A 33 22.25 2.29 29.42
CA GLY A 33 21.51 1.21 28.77
C GLY A 33 20.73 1.68 27.52
N LEU A 34 20.09 2.84 27.63
CA LEU A 34 19.38 3.47 26.50
C LEU A 34 20.36 3.85 25.38
N ALA A 35 21.49 4.49 25.74
CA ALA A 35 22.52 4.86 24.78
C ALA A 35 23.13 3.65 24.06
N ALA A 36 23.44 2.58 24.82
CA ALA A 36 23.94 1.33 24.24
C ALA A 36 22.88 0.67 23.32
N GLY A 37 21.61 0.72 23.69
CA GLY A 37 20.50 0.24 22.85
C GLY A 37 20.37 1.02 21.55
N ILE A 38 20.47 2.34 21.61
CA ILE A 38 20.47 3.21 20.41
C ILE A 38 21.65 2.90 19.51
N LEU A 39 22.87 2.79 20.07
CA LEU A 39 24.06 2.45 19.29
C LEU A 39 23.96 1.10 18.60
N LEU A 40 23.43 0.09 19.32
CA LEU A 40 23.18 -1.22 18.73
C LEU A 40 22.13 -1.14 17.60
N ALA A 41 21.05 -0.40 17.79
CA ALA A 41 20.02 -0.21 16.76
C ALA A 41 20.57 0.47 15.52
N VAL A 42 21.41 1.52 15.68
CA VAL A 42 22.09 2.21 14.59
C VAL A 42 23.06 1.26 13.86
N PHE A 43 23.83 0.47 14.61
CA PHE A 43 24.75 -0.49 14.02
C PHE A 43 24.01 -1.56 13.21
N VAL A 44 22.95 -2.15 13.75
CA VAL A 44 22.10 -3.15 13.05
C VAL A 44 21.47 -2.52 11.82
N PHE A 45 20.96 -1.31 11.92
CA PHE A 45 20.39 -0.59 10.78
C PHE A 45 21.44 -0.34 9.68
N ALA A 46 22.62 0.17 10.03
CA ALA A 46 23.70 0.41 9.08
C ALA A 46 24.19 -0.89 8.42
N PHE A 47 24.24 -1.99 9.18
CA PHE A 47 24.59 -3.30 8.66
C PHE A 47 23.56 -3.80 7.64
N ILE A 48 22.25 -3.72 7.96
CA ILE A 48 21.16 -4.08 7.05
C ILE A 48 21.17 -3.19 5.82
N TYR A 49 21.32 -1.87 5.99
CA TYR A 49 21.31 -0.91 4.90
C TYR A 49 22.37 -1.19 3.82
N ARG A 50 23.56 -1.66 4.24
CA ARG A 50 24.63 -2.06 3.32
C ARG A 50 24.33 -3.34 2.51
N GLN A 51 23.45 -4.18 3.01
CA GLN A 51 23.05 -5.44 2.36
C GLN A 51 21.82 -5.30 1.45
N LEU A 52 21.22 -4.09 1.40
CA LEU A 52 20.05 -3.86 0.57
C LEU A 52 20.40 -3.97 -0.91
N PRO A 53 19.54 -4.65 -1.71
CA PRO A 53 19.74 -4.75 -3.15
C PRO A 53 19.72 -3.36 -3.81
N PRO A 54 20.31 -3.23 -5.00
CA PRO A 54 20.20 -2.00 -5.80
C PRO A 54 18.74 -1.75 -6.20
N LEU A 55 18.39 -0.48 -6.50
CA LEU A 55 17.03 -0.07 -6.86
C LEU A 55 16.80 -0.09 -8.38
N ASP A 56 17.70 -0.68 -9.18
CA ASP A 56 17.62 -0.70 -10.64
C ASP A 56 16.27 -1.27 -11.15
N THR A 57 15.71 -2.25 -10.41
CA THR A 57 14.38 -2.81 -10.70
C THR A 57 13.23 -1.84 -10.49
N LEU A 58 13.40 -0.77 -9.71
CA LEU A 58 12.41 0.29 -9.55
C LEU A 58 12.64 1.43 -10.55
N THR A 59 13.88 1.83 -10.76
CA THR A 59 14.23 2.94 -11.66
C THR A 59 14.05 2.57 -13.13
N ASP A 60 14.23 1.31 -13.51
CA ASP A 60 13.96 0.76 -14.86
C ASP A 60 12.70 -0.14 -14.83
N TYR A 61 11.72 0.24 -14.02
CA TYR A 61 10.51 -0.54 -13.88
C TYR A 61 9.71 -0.56 -15.18
N ARG A 62 9.74 -1.73 -15.83
CA ARG A 62 8.88 -2.04 -16.98
C ARG A 62 7.84 -3.07 -16.53
N PRO A 63 6.57 -2.67 -16.36
CA PRO A 63 5.52 -3.62 -16.02
C PRO A 63 5.42 -4.71 -17.08
N LYS A 64 5.20 -5.96 -16.66
CA LYS A 64 4.85 -7.04 -17.59
C LYS A 64 3.47 -6.75 -18.16
N VAL A 65 3.43 -6.17 -19.35
CA VAL A 65 2.18 -5.87 -20.05
C VAL A 65 1.79 -7.08 -20.88
N PRO A 66 0.55 -7.57 -20.80
CA PRO A 66 0.10 -8.72 -21.56
C PRO A 66 0.10 -8.47 -23.06
N LEU A 67 0.18 -9.54 -23.86
CA LEU A 67 -0.08 -9.50 -25.29
C LEU A 67 -1.55 -9.19 -25.52
N ARG A 68 -1.83 -8.18 -26.35
CA ARG A 68 -3.18 -7.80 -26.79
C ARG A 68 -3.34 -8.02 -28.28
N ILE A 69 -4.43 -8.69 -28.64
CA ILE A 69 -4.78 -8.96 -30.03
C ILE A 69 -6.08 -8.22 -30.34
N TRP A 70 -6.03 -7.43 -31.36
CA TRP A 70 -7.11 -6.53 -31.79
C TRP A 70 -7.64 -6.99 -33.14
N SER A 71 -8.93 -6.83 -33.36
CA SER A 71 -9.51 -6.98 -34.67
C SER A 71 -9.23 -5.75 -35.57
N ALA A 72 -9.40 -5.88 -36.87
CA ALA A 72 -9.19 -4.79 -37.82
C ALA A 72 -10.09 -3.57 -37.57
N ASP A 73 -11.24 -3.75 -36.89
CA ASP A 73 -12.15 -2.69 -36.47
C ASP A 73 -11.81 -2.14 -35.05
N GLY A 74 -10.63 -2.52 -34.50
CA GLY A 74 -10.12 -1.98 -33.23
C GLY A 74 -10.75 -2.55 -31.97
N LYS A 75 -11.43 -3.69 -32.05
CA LYS A 75 -11.97 -4.39 -30.87
C LYS A 75 -10.95 -5.34 -30.29
N LEU A 76 -10.81 -5.38 -28.96
CA LEU A 76 -9.95 -6.34 -28.28
C LEU A 76 -10.57 -7.74 -28.34
N ILE A 77 -9.91 -8.67 -29.08
CA ILE A 77 -10.36 -10.05 -29.25
C ILE A 77 -9.62 -11.06 -28.40
N GLY A 78 -8.41 -10.72 -27.91
CA GLY A 78 -7.64 -11.56 -27.01
C GLY A 78 -6.67 -10.78 -26.16
N GLU A 79 -6.52 -11.20 -24.90
CA GLU A 79 -5.50 -10.70 -23.96
C GLU A 79 -4.84 -11.90 -23.29
N PHE A 80 -3.53 -12.05 -23.47
CA PHE A 80 -2.75 -13.20 -23.02
C PHE A 80 -1.61 -12.75 -22.12
N GLY A 81 -1.60 -13.25 -20.91
CA GLY A 81 -0.63 -12.97 -19.86
C GLY A 81 -1.15 -13.46 -18.50
N GLU A 82 -0.23 -13.71 -17.57
CA GLU A 82 -0.60 -14.14 -16.22
C GLU A 82 -1.23 -13.00 -15.42
N GLU A 83 -0.83 -11.76 -15.72
CA GLU A 83 -1.21 -10.55 -15.02
C GLU A 83 -1.90 -9.57 -15.96
N ARG A 84 -2.98 -8.96 -15.48
CA ARG A 84 -3.61 -7.83 -16.18
C ARG A 84 -2.97 -6.56 -15.65
N ARG A 85 -2.22 -5.88 -16.53
CA ARG A 85 -1.55 -4.62 -16.21
C ARG A 85 -1.83 -3.58 -17.30
N ASP A 86 -2.29 -2.42 -16.86
CA ASP A 86 -2.41 -1.21 -17.65
C ASP A 86 -1.61 -0.12 -16.94
N PHE A 87 -0.46 0.25 -17.50
CA PHE A 87 0.34 1.33 -16.94
C PHE A 87 -0.34 2.67 -17.15
N VAL A 88 -0.29 3.52 -16.14
CA VAL A 88 -0.84 4.87 -16.16
C VAL A 88 0.13 5.82 -15.47
N HIS A 89 0.42 6.96 -16.09
CA HIS A 89 1.22 8.00 -15.45
C HIS A 89 0.46 8.68 -14.32
N LEU A 90 1.16 9.09 -13.27
CA LEU A 90 0.52 9.73 -12.12
C LEU A 90 -0.22 11.02 -12.50
N SER A 91 0.26 11.73 -13.52
CA SER A 91 -0.38 12.93 -14.09
C SER A 91 -1.75 12.65 -14.73
N GLU A 92 -1.99 11.43 -15.20
CA GLU A 92 -3.24 11.01 -15.85
C GLU A 92 -4.28 10.52 -14.84
N ILE A 93 -3.87 10.30 -13.58
CA ILE A 93 -4.75 9.79 -12.54
C ILE A 93 -5.52 10.95 -11.91
N PRO A 94 -6.86 10.90 -11.87
CA PRO A 94 -7.69 11.94 -11.27
C PRO A 94 -7.35 12.18 -9.79
N ALA A 95 -7.49 13.43 -9.34
CA ALA A 95 -7.17 13.82 -7.96
C ALA A 95 -7.96 12.99 -6.93
N HIS A 96 -9.27 12.81 -7.13
CA HIS A 96 -10.11 12.05 -6.20
C HIS A 96 -9.70 10.56 -6.07
N VAL A 97 -9.09 9.97 -7.11
CA VAL A 97 -8.55 8.60 -7.04
C VAL A 97 -7.28 8.58 -6.19
N LYS A 98 -6.37 9.53 -6.40
CA LYS A 98 -5.15 9.69 -5.57
C LYS A 98 -5.51 9.94 -4.12
N ASP A 99 -6.45 10.84 -3.87
CA ASP A 99 -6.94 11.17 -2.53
C ASP A 99 -7.56 9.96 -1.82
N ALA A 100 -8.37 9.17 -2.53
CA ALA A 100 -8.95 7.94 -1.96
C ALA A 100 -7.88 6.96 -1.48
N ILE A 101 -6.82 6.78 -2.27
CA ILE A 101 -5.71 5.87 -1.96
C ILE A 101 -4.90 6.40 -0.78
N LEU A 102 -4.52 7.67 -0.82
CA LEU A 102 -3.77 8.32 0.26
C LEU A 102 -4.56 8.28 1.58
N CYS A 103 -5.83 8.65 1.56
CA CYS A 103 -6.69 8.58 2.73
C CYS A 103 -6.84 7.15 3.28
N ALA A 104 -6.86 6.14 2.42
CA ALA A 104 -7.05 4.76 2.83
C ALA A 104 -5.80 4.13 3.43
N GLU A 105 -4.63 4.41 2.84
CA GLU A 105 -3.37 3.72 3.12
C GLU A 105 -2.37 4.57 3.89
N ASP A 106 -2.21 5.86 3.54
CA ASP A 106 -1.12 6.70 4.04
C ASP A 106 -1.45 8.20 3.86
N ALA A 107 -2.24 8.75 4.79
CA ALA A 107 -2.75 10.10 4.64
C ALA A 107 -1.66 11.19 4.64
N ASP A 108 -0.57 10.94 5.36
CA ASP A 108 0.56 11.85 5.53
C ASP A 108 1.74 11.46 4.63
N PHE A 109 1.47 10.74 3.52
CA PHE A 109 2.48 10.16 2.62
C PHE A 109 3.54 11.17 2.17
N TYR A 110 3.14 12.40 1.84
CA TYR A 110 4.04 13.44 1.35
C TYR A 110 4.89 14.09 2.45
N ASP A 111 4.51 13.90 3.74
CA ASP A 111 5.11 14.63 4.86
C ASP A 111 6.17 13.82 5.62
N HIS A 112 6.22 12.48 5.45
CA HIS A 112 7.15 11.61 6.17
C HIS A 112 8.22 11.00 5.25
N PRO A 113 9.43 10.67 5.78
CA PRO A 113 10.55 10.09 4.99
C PRO A 113 10.45 8.56 4.84
N GLY A 114 9.33 8.05 4.35
CA GLY A 114 9.09 6.62 4.12
C GLY A 114 8.55 5.83 5.31
N ILE A 115 8.57 6.41 6.52
CA ILE A 115 8.03 5.81 7.74
C ILE A 115 7.26 6.87 8.53
N GLU A 116 6.03 6.57 8.89
CA GLU A 116 5.22 7.39 9.79
C GLU A 116 5.34 6.87 11.24
N ILE A 117 6.24 7.46 12.02
CA ILE A 117 6.50 7.03 13.42
C ILE A 117 5.25 7.24 14.29
N THR A 118 4.54 8.35 14.10
CA THR A 118 3.31 8.66 14.84
C THR A 118 2.21 7.67 14.57
N GLY A 119 2.05 7.23 13.31
CA GLY A 119 1.12 6.18 12.90
C GLY A 119 1.47 4.82 13.47
N ILE A 120 2.75 4.47 13.53
CA ILE A 120 3.21 3.22 14.17
C ILE A 120 2.88 3.23 15.66
N LEU A 121 3.15 4.33 16.37
CA LEU A 121 2.83 4.46 17.79
C LEU A 121 1.32 4.42 18.03
N ARG A 122 0.54 5.16 17.24
CA ARG A 122 -0.92 5.15 17.28
C ARG A 122 -1.48 3.73 17.06
N ALA A 123 -0.99 3.04 16.03
CA ALA A 123 -1.40 1.68 15.73
C ALA A 123 -1.02 0.70 16.87
N ALA A 124 0.16 0.85 17.46
CA ALA A 124 0.60 0.03 18.59
C ALA A 124 -0.33 0.20 19.80
N VAL A 125 -0.65 1.44 20.17
CA VAL A 125 -1.57 1.75 21.28
C VAL A 125 -2.97 1.17 21.02
N ILE A 126 -3.53 1.40 19.83
CA ILE A 126 -4.86 0.90 19.48
C ILE A 126 -4.90 -0.64 19.48
N ASN A 127 -3.87 -1.29 18.93
CA ASN A 127 -3.80 -2.75 18.87
C ASN A 127 -3.68 -3.37 20.28
N VAL A 128 -2.94 -2.72 21.20
CA VAL A 128 -2.87 -3.14 22.60
C VAL A 128 -4.22 -2.96 23.32
N LEU A 129 -4.86 -1.79 23.14
CA LEU A 129 -6.15 -1.49 23.78
C LEU A 129 -7.28 -2.40 23.28
N MET A 130 -7.26 -2.74 21.98
CA MET A 130 -8.30 -3.59 21.39
C MET A 130 -8.00 -5.10 21.48
N GLY A 131 -6.84 -5.50 21.97
CA GLY A 131 -6.41 -6.90 22.09
C GLY A 131 -6.34 -7.65 20.74
N ARG A 132 -6.32 -6.90 19.62
CA ARG A 132 -6.26 -7.44 18.25
C ARG A 132 -5.57 -6.47 17.29
N ARG A 133 -5.12 -6.97 16.15
CA ARG A 133 -4.56 -6.13 15.07
C ARG A 133 -5.71 -5.36 14.38
N ALA A 134 -6.09 -4.23 14.97
CA ALA A 134 -7.19 -3.39 14.49
C ALA A 134 -6.75 -2.35 13.46
N GLN A 135 -5.48 -1.91 13.53
CA GLN A 135 -4.94 -0.88 12.63
C GLN A 135 -3.56 -1.29 12.11
N GLY A 136 -3.33 -1.10 10.80
CA GLY A 136 -2.02 -1.22 10.14
C GLY A 136 -1.30 0.14 10.17
N GLY A 137 0.02 0.11 10.34
CA GLY A 137 0.87 1.31 10.34
C GLY A 137 1.99 1.19 9.29
N SER A 138 1.73 0.55 8.15
CA SER A 138 2.71 0.47 7.06
C SER A 138 2.42 1.55 6.02
N THR A 139 3.43 2.30 5.62
CA THR A 139 3.35 3.36 4.61
C THR A 139 3.31 2.79 3.19
N ILE A 140 2.93 3.63 2.21
CA ILE A 140 2.98 3.30 0.78
C ILE A 140 4.40 2.88 0.38
N THR A 141 5.43 3.62 0.81
CA THR A 141 6.84 3.29 0.53
C THR A 141 7.23 1.92 1.08
N GLN A 142 6.78 1.55 2.29
CA GLN A 142 7.00 0.22 2.85
C GLN A 142 6.27 -0.87 2.06
N GLN A 143 5.11 -0.58 1.49
CA GLN A 143 4.38 -1.52 0.64
C GLN A 143 5.11 -1.72 -0.70
N VAL A 144 5.66 -0.67 -1.30
CA VAL A 144 6.53 -0.77 -2.49
C VAL A 144 7.77 -1.61 -2.17
N ALA A 145 8.47 -1.30 -1.08
CA ALA A 145 9.64 -2.07 -0.64
C ALA A 145 9.33 -3.56 -0.51
N ARG A 146 8.20 -3.90 0.12
CA ARG A 146 7.76 -5.28 0.29
C ARG A 146 7.44 -5.97 -1.02
N ASN A 147 6.76 -5.31 -1.94
CA ASN A 147 6.29 -5.93 -3.17
C ASN A 147 7.41 -6.21 -4.18
N PHE A 148 8.48 -5.41 -4.16
CA PHE A 148 9.59 -5.56 -5.12
C PHE A 148 10.76 -6.37 -4.59
N PHE A 149 11.07 -6.29 -3.29
CA PHE A 149 12.35 -6.76 -2.76
C PHE A 149 12.25 -7.85 -1.70
N LEU A 150 11.04 -8.12 -1.18
CA LEU A 150 10.90 -8.98 -0.02
C LEU A 150 9.99 -10.19 -0.30
N THR A 151 10.29 -11.28 0.40
CA THR A 151 9.47 -12.50 0.35
C THR A 151 8.17 -12.34 1.15
N SER A 152 7.20 -13.23 0.90
CA SER A 152 5.89 -13.23 1.57
C SER A 152 5.95 -13.63 3.05
N GLU A 153 7.09 -14.10 3.56
CA GLU A 153 7.25 -14.53 4.95
C GLU A 153 7.09 -13.36 5.93
N ARG A 154 6.32 -13.58 7.00
CA ARG A 154 6.03 -12.55 8.01
C ARG A 154 6.98 -12.66 9.19
N THR A 155 8.20 -12.15 9.04
CA THR A 155 9.23 -12.15 10.11
C THR A 155 9.54 -10.74 10.59
N TYR A 156 10.08 -10.62 11.81
CA TYR A 156 10.58 -9.33 12.30
C TYR A 156 11.77 -8.83 11.48
N THR A 157 12.62 -9.75 11.04
CA THR A 157 13.76 -9.45 10.18
C THR A 157 13.30 -8.79 8.88
N ARG A 158 12.27 -9.37 8.21
CA ARG A 158 11.67 -8.77 7.03
C ARG A 158 11.16 -7.34 7.30
N LYS A 159 10.57 -7.08 8.48
CA LYS A 159 10.08 -5.72 8.81
C LYS A 159 11.22 -4.72 8.96
N LEU A 160 12.38 -5.14 9.48
CA LEU A 160 13.58 -4.28 9.52
C LEU A 160 14.11 -4.00 8.10
N TYR A 161 14.11 -4.99 7.22
CA TYR A 161 14.46 -4.79 5.81
C TYR A 161 13.48 -3.86 5.09
N GLU A 162 12.16 -4.00 5.32
CA GLU A 162 11.14 -3.07 4.80
C GLU A 162 11.47 -1.61 5.20
N ILE A 163 11.75 -1.40 6.47
CA ILE A 163 12.09 -0.08 7.02
C ILE A 163 13.35 0.49 6.36
N ALA A 164 14.41 -0.30 6.33
CA ALA A 164 15.68 0.15 5.75
C ALA A 164 15.56 0.41 4.23
N MET A 165 14.80 -0.44 3.53
CA MET A 165 14.53 -0.27 2.09
C MET A 165 13.68 0.97 1.82
N SER A 166 12.70 1.28 2.69
CA SER A 166 11.89 2.50 2.54
C SER A 166 12.74 3.77 2.57
N PHE A 167 13.71 3.86 3.48
CA PHE A 167 14.63 4.99 3.49
C PHE A 167 15.51 5.05 2.24
N LYS A 168 15.94 3.88 1.74
CA LYS A 168 16.74 3.82 0.50
C LYS A 168 15.92 4.27 -0.71
N ILE A 169 14.66 3.83 -0.83
CA ILE A 169 13.74 4.25 -1.89
C ILE A 169 13.52 5.75 -1.85
N GLU A 170 13.17 6.31 -0.69
CA GLU A 170 12.93 7.76 -0.51
C GLU A 170 14.18 8.62 -0.73
N SER A 171 15.39 8.03 -0.62
CA SER A 171 16.63 8.75 -0.93
C SER A 171 16.93 8.86 -2.42
N GLN A 172 16.25 8.08 -3.28
CA GLN A 172 16.54 7.98 -4.71
C GLN A 172 15.36 8.35 -5.59
N LEU A 173 14.12 8.21 -5.08
CA LEU A 173 12.89 8.48 -5.81
C LEU A 173 12.09 9.58 -5.13
N THR A 174 11.42 10.37 -5.93
CA THR A 174 10.45 11.36 -5.46
C THR A 174 9.17 10.68 -4.96
N LYS A 175 8.39 11.39 -4.15
CA LYS A 175 7.08 10.91 -3.68
C LYS A 175 6.15 10.55 -4.84
N ASP A 176 6.15 11.33 -5.88
CA ASP A 176 5.30 11.09 -7.06
C ASP A 176 5.71 9.82 -7.81
N GLU A 177 7.02 9.57 -7.98
CA GLU A 177 7.52 8.33 -8.57
C GLU A 177 7.17 7.11 -7.72
N ILE A 178 7.29 7.21 -6.39
CA ILE A 178 6.92 6.13 -5.47
C ILE A 178 5.41 5.84 -5.55
N LEU A 179 4.58 6.88 -5.59
CA LEU A 179 3.13 6.73 -5.71
C LEU A 179 2.74 6.14 -7.07
N GLU A 180 3.39 6.57 -8.16
CA GLU A 180 3.18 6.03 -9.51
C GLU A 180 3.50 4.53 -9.56
N ILE A 181 4.65 4.13 -9.01
CA ILE A 181 5.05 2.73 -8.91
C ILE A 181 4.01 1.94 -8.09
N TYR A 182 3.60 2.45 -6.93
CA TYR A 182 2.61 1.82 -6.10
C TYR A 182 1.29 1.58 -6.84
N MET A 183 0.78 2.63 -7.49
CA MET A 183 -0.50 2.60 -8.19
C MET A 183 -0.52 1.65 -9.39
N ASN A 184 0.64 1.41 -10.00
CA ASN A 184 0.79 0.50 -11.13
C ASN A 184 1.11 -0.95 -10.72
N GLN A 185 1.59 -1.17 -9.47
CA GLN A 185 2.12 -2.49 -9.07
C GLN A 185 1.22 -3.27 -8.12
N ILE A 186 0.42 -2.58 -7.29
CA ILE A 186 -0.31 -3.22 -6.22
C ILE A 186 -1.34 -4.23 -6.75
N TYR A 187 -1.37 -5.42 -6.15
CA TYR A 187 -2.37 -6.44 -6.46
C TYR A 187 -3.72 -6.10 -5.84
N LEU A 188 -4.77 -6.06 -6.66
CA LEU A 188 -6.12 -5.66 -6.28
C LEU A 188 -7.18 -6.77 -6.44
N GLY A 189 -6.73 -8.00 -6.67
CA GLY A 189 -7.63 -9.15 -6.89
C GLY A 189 -7.97 -9.36 -8.37
N GLN A 190 -8.63 -10.48 -8.71
CA GLN A 190 -9.05 -10.82 -10.08
C GLN A 190 -7.91 -10.75 -11.11
N ARG A 191 -6.69 -11.07 -10.72
CA ARG A 191 -5.45 -10.92 -11.53
C ARG A 191 -5.15 -9.47 -11.93
N ALA A 192 -5.85 -8.48 -11.36
CA ALA A 192 -5.62 -7.06 -11.64
C ALA A 192 -4.44 -6.55 -10.79
N TYR A 193 -3.41 -6.10 -11.47
CA TYR A 193 -2.26 -5.41 -10.89
C TYR A 193 -2.30 -3.94 -11.32
N GLY A 194 -2.28 -3.05 -10.35
CA GLY A 194 -2.46 -1.62 -10.54
C GLY A 194 -3.91 -1.18 -10.64
N PHE A 195 -4.11 0.10 -10.34
CA PHE A 195 -5.45 0.70 -10.24
C PHE A 195 -6.15 0.82 -11.59
N SER A 196 -5.42 1.07 -12.69
CA SER A 196 -6.00 1.14 -14.03
C SER A 196 -6.60 -0.19 -14.45
N SER A 197 -5.86 -1.28 -14.28
CA SER A 197 -6.34 -2.63 -14.56
C SER A 197 -7.51 -3.02 -13.65
N ALA A 198 -7.48 -2.62 -12.37
CA ALA A 198 -8.58 -2.87 -11.44
C ALA A 198 -9.85 -2.11 -11.84
N ALA A 199 -9.75 -0.85 -12.27
CA ALA A 199 -10.88 -0.06 -12.75
C ALA A 199 -11.59 -0.75 -13.92
N ARG A 200 -10.84 -1.22 -14.90
CA ARG A 200 -11.38 -1.98 -16.04
C ARG A 200 -11.98 -3.32 -15.61
N THR A 201 -11.32 -4.01 -14.67
CA THR A 201 -11.78 -5.32 -14.19
C THR A 201 -13.08 -5.24 -13.41
N TYR A 202 -13.18 -4.31 -12.48
CA TYR A 202 -14.33 -4.20 -11.58
C TYR A 202 -15.45 -3.35 -12.12
N PHE A 203 -15.15 -2.29 -12.87
CA PHE A 203 -16.13 -1.31 -13.35
C PHE A 203 -16.24 -1.22 -14.87
N GLY A 204 -15.30 -1.80 -15.64
CA GLY A 204 -15.33 -1.83 -17.10
C GLY A 204 -14.96 -0.51 -17.76
N ARG A 205 -14.40 0.45 -17.03
CA ARG A 205 -14.06 1.81 -17.51
C ARG A 205 -12.68 2.27 -17.01
N PRO A 206 -12.09 3.29 -17.63
CA PRO A 206 -10.78 3.82 -17.21
C PRO A 206 -10.88 4.58 -15.87
N LEU A 207 -9.73 4.81 -15.22
CA LEU A 207 -9.64 5.55 -13.96
C LEU A 207 -10.24 6.96 -14.02
N SER A 208 -10.15 7.61 -15.19
CA SER A 208 -10.66 8.97 -15.41
C SER A 208 -12.19 9.09 -15.32
N GLU A 209 -12.90 7.99 -15.44
CA GLU A 209 -14.37 7.94 -15.45
C GLU A 209 -14.96 7.40 -14.13
N LEU A 210 -14.11 7.04 -13.16
CA LEU A 210 -14.59 6.52 -11.89
C LEU A 210 -15.23 7.59 -11.03
N SER A 211 -16.34 7.25 -10.36
CA SER A 211 -16.89 8.07 -9.29
C SER A 211 -16.00 8.03 -8.04
N VAL A 212 -16.25 8.95 -7.12
CA VAL A 212 -15.54 8.98 -5.82
C VAL A 212 -15.78 7.69 -5.04
N GLY A 213 -16.99 7.12 -5.09
CA GLY A 213 -17.32 5.85 -4.44
C GLY A 213 -16.63 4.65 -5.06
N GLU A 214 -16.49 4.63 -6.39
CA GLU A 214 -15.74 3.60 -7.09
C GLU A 214 -14.24 3.70 -6.79
N ALA A 215 -13.68 4.90 -6.80
CA ALA A 215 -12.30 5.16 -6.38
C ALA A 215 -12.05 4.70 -4.94
N ALA A 216 -12.96 5.03 -4.01
CA ALA A 216 -12.92 4.57 -2.63
C ALA A 216 -13.03 3.04 -2.50
N THR A 217 -13.79 2.39 -3.39
CA THR A 217 -13.86 0.92 -3.44
C THR A 217 -12.50 0.31 -3.82
N LEU A 218 -11.87 0.81 -4.89
CA LEU A 218 -10.54 0.34 -5.29
C LEU A 218 -9.49 0.61 -4.21
N ALA A 219 -9.50 1.80 -3.60
CA ALA A 219 -8.60 2.17 -2.52
C ALA A 219 -8.77 1.30 -1.25
N GLY A 220 -9.91 0.64 -1.11
CA GLY A 220 -10.15 -0.32 -0.04
C GLY A 220 -9.54 -1.70 -0.24
N LEU A 221 -9.16 -2.07 -1.47
CA LEU A 221 -8.73 -3.42 -1.83
C LEU A 221 -7.34 -3.84 -1.31
N PRO A 222 -6.30 -2.97 -1.28
CA PRO A 222 -4.93 -3.38 -0.95
C PRO A 222 -4.79 -4.13 0.37
N VAL A 223 -5.60 -3.81 1.36
CA VAL A 223 -5.57 -4.43 2.70
C VAL A 223 -5.88 -5.92 2.65
N ALA A 224 -6.88 -6.32 1.86
CA ALA A 224 -7.27 -7.71 1.69
C ALA A 224 -8.10 -7.88 0.39
N PRO A 225 -7.45 -7.98 -0.78
CA PRO A 225 -8.13 -7.97 -2.07
C PRO A 225 -9.20 -9.06 -2.24
N SER A 226 -8.97 -10.25 -1.70
CA SER A 226 -9.96 -11.34 -1.76
C SER A 226 -11.15 -11.10 -0.82
N ALA A 227 -10.92 -10.53 0.37
CA ALA A 227 -11.95 -10.32 1.36
C ALA A 227 -12.88 -9.15 1.01
N TYR A 228 -12.34 -8.11 0.37
CA TYR A 228 -13.07 -6.90 -0.02
C TYR A 228 -13.40 -6.85 -1.52
N ASN A 229 -13.30 -7.98 -2.21
CA ASN A 229 -13.64 -8.09 -3.62
C ASN A 229 -15.11 -7.71 -3.86
N PRO A 230 -15.41 -6.66 -4.64
CA PRO A 230 -16.77 -6.16 -4.79
C PRO A 230 -17.68 -7.09 -5.60
N ILE A 231 -17.10 -7.97 -6.43
CA ILE A 231 -17.86 -8.98 -7.20
C ILE A 231 -18.23 -10.15 -6.29
N VAL A 232 -17.29 -10.63 -5.47
CA VAL A 232 -17.46 -11.85 -4.65
C VAL A 232 -18.11 -11.53 -3.30
N ASN A 233 -17.73 -10.40 -2.69
CA ASN A 233 -18.16 -10.01 -1.35
C ASN A 233 -18.68 -8.56 -1.32
N PRO A 234 -19.78 -8.23 -2.03
CA PRO A 234 -20.27 -6.85 -2.17
C PRO A 234 -20.56 -6.18 -0.83
N THR A 235 -21.08 -6.90 0.16
CA THR A 235 -21.34 -6.37 1.51
C THR A 235 -20.07 -5.90 2.20
N ARG A 236 -19.01 -6.72 2.21
CA ARG A 236 -17.72 -6.35 2.80
C ARG A 236 -17.04 -5.22 2.02
N ALA A 237 -17.14 -5.27 0.69
CA ALA A 237 -16.64 -4.20 -0.16
C ALA A 237 -17.33 -2.87 0.13
N THR A 238 -18.67 -2.85 0.29
CA THR A 238 -19.44 -1.66 0.67
C THR A 238 -19.01 -1.12 2.04
N MET A 239 -18.82 -1.98 3.04
CA MET A 239 -18.32 -1.56 4.35
C MET A 239 -16.94 -0.89 4.24
N ARG A 240 -16.04 -1.48 3.46
CA ARG A 240 -14.69 -0.96 3.27
C ARG A 240 -14.69 0.34 2.45
N ARG A 241 -15.49 0.44 1.39
CA ARG A 241 -15.73 1.69 0.63
C ARG A 241 -16.19 2.81 1.56
N ASN A 242 -17.20 2.54 2.37
CA ASN A 242 -17.76 3.53 3.29
C ASN A 242 -16.74 3.98 4.36
N TYR A 243 -15.84 3.10 4.78
CA TYR A 243 -14.70 3.46 5.62
C TYR A 243 -13.76 4.43 4.90
N VAL A 244 -13.42 4.17 3.63
CA VAL A 244 -12.55 5.06 2.85
C VAL A 244 -13.21 6.41 2.60
N LEU A 245 -14.49 6.42 2.19
CA LEU A 245 -15.28 7.66 2.02
C LEU A 245 -15.30 8.49 3.31
N ARG A 246 -15.49 7.85 4.47
CA ARG A 246 -15.44 8.52 5.76
C ARG A 246 -14.08 9.15 6.02
N ARG A 247 -12.99 8.43 5.71
CA ARG A 247 -11.64 8.96 5.83
C ARG A 247 -11.40 10.17 4.93
N MET A 248 -11.88 10.11 3.66
CA MET A 248 -11.78 11.24 2.73
C MET A 248 -12.52 12.47 3.25
N TYR A 249 -13.71 12.28 3.82
CA TYR A 249 -14.47 13.36 4.46
C TYR A 249 -13.77 13.91 5.70
N ASP A 250 -13.33 13.06 6.64
CA ASP A 250 -12.65 13.47 7.87
C ASP A 250 -11.33 14.22 7.60
N LEU A 251 -10.68 13.95 6.46
CA LEU A 251 -9.46 14.63 6.01
C LEU A 251 -9.73 15.81 5.05
N GLY A 252 -11.00 16.18 4.84
CA GLY A 252 -11.40 17.33 4.02
C GLY A 252 -11.13 17.18 2.52
N ARG A 253 -11.00 15.93 2.01
CA ARG A 253 -10.81 15.64 0.59
C ARG A 253 -12.11 15.62 -0.20
N ILE A 254 -13.23 15.40 0.46
CA ILE A 254 -14.58 15.51 -0.08
C ILE A 254 -15.46 16.26 0.92
N ASP A 255 -16.51 16.89 0.43
CA ASP A 255 -17.51 17.56 1.25
C ASP A 255 -18.57 16.58 1.78
N GLU A 256 -19.41 17.05 2.72
CA GLU A 256 -20.48 16.25 3.32
C GLU A 256 -21.49 15.76 2.30
N LEU A 257 -21.84 16.59 1.32
CA LEU A 257 -22.81 16.24 0.28
C LEU A 257 -22.30 15.06 -0.56
N THR A 258 -21.05 15.14 -1.03
CA THR A 258 -20.38 14.06 -1.77
C THR A 258 -20.27 12.80 -0.93
N TYR A 259 -19.87 12.93 0.35
CA TYR A 259 -19.79 11.79 1.26
C TYR A 259 -21.14 11.06 1.40
N GLN A 260 -22.23 11.78 1.64
CA GLN A 260 -23.54 11.19 1.85
C GLN A 260 -24.11 10.57 0.54
N SER A 261 -23.96 11.30 -0.58
CA SER A 261 -24.43 10.80 -1.88
C SER A 261 -23.71 9.52 -2.32
N GLU A 262 -22.38 9.47 -2.25
CA GLU A 262 -21.60 8.31 -2.67
C GLU A 262 -21.78 7.11 -1.70
N LYS A 263 -21.94 7.38 -0.41
CA LYS A 263 -22.26 6.35 0.57
C LYS A 263 -23.61 5.70 0.35
N ALA A 264 -24.60 6.47 -0.12
CA ALA A 264 -25.94 5.98 -0.40
C ALA A 264 -26.03 5.15 -1.69
N GLN A 265 -25.06 5.31 -2.62
CA GLN A 265 -25.05 4.56 -3.88
C GLN A 265 -24.87 3.06 -3.62
N PRO A 266 -25.66 2.20 -4.29
CA PRO A 266 -25.46 0.76 -4.23
C PRO A 266 -24.10 0.38 -4.85
N MET A 267 -23.54 -0.74 -4.40
CA MET A 267 -22.32 -1.28 -5.02
C MET A 267 -22.67 -1.81 -6.41
N GLN A 268 -22.18 -1.15 -7.43
CA GLN A 268 -22.31 -1.57 -8.82
C GLN A 268 -20.94 -2.00 -9.35
N THR A 269 -20.89 -3.18 -9.93
CA THR A 269 -19.70 -3.70 -10.59
C THR A 269 -20.07 -4.15 -11.99
N ARG A 270 -19.05 -4.25 -12.86
CA ARG A 270 -19.25 -4.90 -14.16
C ARG A 270 -19.74 -6.31 -13.93
N ARG A 271 -20.93 -6.64 -14.45
CA ARG A 271 -21.41 -8.02 -14.45
C ARG A 271 -20.54 -8.83 -15.40
N ILE A 272 -19.75 -9.73 -14.85
CA ILE A 272 -19.08 -10.75 -15.64
C ILE A 272 -20.13 -11.82 -15.85
N ALA A 273 -20.76 -11.87 -17.04
CA ALA A 273 -21.67 -12.93 -17.42
C ALA A 273 -20.92 -14.25 -17.28
N SER A 274 -21.51 -15.22 -16.57
CA SER A 274 -20.99 -16.58 -16.53
C SER A 274 -21.03 -17.18 -17.94
N GLU A 275 -20.16 -18.13 -18.22
CA GLU A 275 -20.16 -18.83 -19.49
C GLU A 275 -21.51 -19.47 -19.80
N GLU A 276 -22.23 -19.97 -18.77
CA GLU A 276 -23.56 -20.51 -18.86
C GLU A 276 -24.63 -19.44 -19.23
N GLU A 277 -24.53 -18.23 -18.70
CA GLU A 277 -25.41 -17.12 -19.05
C GLU A 277 -25.18 -16.67 -20.50
N ARG A 278 -23.95 -16.73 -21.00
CA ARG A 278 -23.63 -16.43 -22.41
C ARG A 278 -24.23 -17.45 -23.37
N ILE A 279 -24.14 -18.73 -23.03
CA ILE A 279 -24.72 -19.82 -23.82
C ILE A 279 -26.25 -19.73 -23.84
N THR A 280 -26.87 -19.37 -22.70
CA THR A 280 -28.33 -19.33 -22.54
C THR A 280 -28.96 -18.07 -23.17
N SER A 281 -28.22 -16.96 -23.23
CA SER A 281 -28.71 -15.69 -23.82
C SER A 281 -28.79 -15.70 -25.36
N GLY A 282 -28.32 -16.76 -26.03
CA GLY A 282 -28.35 -16.86 -27.50
C GLY A 282 -27.52 -15.81 -28.19
N GLU A 283 -26.64 -15.13 -27.48
CA GLU A 283 -25.65 -14.20 -28.04
C GLU A 283 -24.75 -15.02 -28.96
N LYS A 284 -25.07 -15.02 -30.26
CA LYS A 284 -24.29 -15.70 -31.29
C LYS A 284 -22.86 -15.27 -31.17
N ASP A 285 -22.02 -16.23 -30.90
CA ASP A 285 -20.66 -16.06 -30.49
C ASP A 285 -19.77 -15.66 -31.66
N ASP A 286 -19.82 -14.38 -32.04
CA ASP A 286 -18.73 -13.77 -32.80
C ASP A 286 -17.38 -13.90 -32.02
N LYS A 287 -17.46 -14.15 -30.69
CA LYS A 287 -16.30 -14.36 -29.83
C LYS A 287 -15.65 -15.73 -30.00
N VAL A 288 -16.37 -16.82 -30.31
CA VAL A 288 -15.76 -18.15 -30.53
C VAL A 288 -14.81 -18.11 -31.71
N THR A 289 -15.23 -17.48 -32.82
CA THR A 289 -14.40 -17.29 -34.00
C THR A 289 -13.23 -16.34 -33.68
N ALA A 290 -13.47 -15.29 -32.89
CA ALA A 290 -12.45 -14.35 -32.47
C ALA A 290 -11.42 -14.98 -31.51
N HIS A 291 -11.85 -15.85 -30.58
CA HIS A 291 -10.93 -16.57 -29.70
C HIS A 291 -9.98 -17.48 -30.46
N TYR A 292 -10.46 -18.18 -31.49
CA TYR A 292 -9.58 -19.04 -32.30
C TYR A 292 -8.56 -18.21 -33.09
N ALA A 293 -8.99 -17.09 -33.68
CA ALA A 293 -8.09 -16.17 -34.37
C ALA A 293 -7.06 -15.55 -33.40
N ALA A 294 -7.50 -15.16 -32.20
CA ALA A 294 -6.64 -14.64 -31.16
C ALA A 294 -5.60 -15.66 -30.70
N GLU A 295 -6.00 -16.95 -30.52
CA GLU A 295 -5.09 -18.01 -30.15
C GLU A 295 -4.06 -18.30 -31.26
N LEU A 296 -4.47 -18.32 -32.50
CA LEU A 296 -3.56 -18.47 -33.64
C LEU A 296 -2.55 -17.32 -33.70
N ALA A 297 -3.01 -16.09 -33.55
CA ALA A 297 -2.13 -14.91 -33.50
C ALA A 297 -1.14 -15.00 -32.31
N ARG A 298 -1.62 -15.42 -31.12
CA ARG A 298 -0.76 -15.67 -29.96
C ARG A 298 0.36 -16.68 -30.28
N MET A 299 0.02 -17.78 -30.91
CA MET A 299 1.00 -18.82 -31.27
C MET A 299 2.07 -18.28 -32.22
N LEU A 300 1.65 -17.52 -33.26
CA LEU A 300 2.57 -16.91 -34.20
C LEU A 300 3.51 -15.89 -33.56
N VAL A 301 2.99 -15.09 -32.61
CA VAL A 301 3.80 -14.12 -31.87
C VAL A 301 4.76 -14.84 -30.90
N TYR A 302 4.29 -15.92 -30.28
CA TYR A 302 5.14 -16.74 -29.41
C TYR A 302 6.31 -17.41 -30.14
N ASP A 303 6.08 -17.88 -31.37
CA ASP A 303 7.14 -18.43 -32.21
C ASP A 303 8.25 -17.43 -32.53
N ILE A 304 7.91 -16.13 -32.54
CA ILE A 304 8.87 -15.04 -32.84
C ILE A 304 9.57 -14.55 -31.57
N PHE A 305 8.83 -14.36 -30.48
CA PHE A 305 9.31 -13.66 -29.26
C PHE A 305 9.48 -14.59 -28.04
N GLY A 306 9.05 -15.86 -28.12
CA GLY A 306 9.11 -16.80 -27.00
C GLY A 306 8.35 -16.30 -25.77
N GLU A 307 8.92 -16.54 -24.59
CA GLU A 307 8.32 -16.10 -23.30
C GLU A 307 8.13 -14.59 -23.18
N GLU A 308 8.90 -13.78 -23.92
CA GLU A 308 8.75 -12.33 -23.91
C GLU A 308 7.42 -11.86 -24.51
N THR A 309 6.73 -12.71 -25.26
CA THR A 309 5.38 -12.48 -25.79
C THR A 309 4.40 -12.00 -24.71
N TYR A 310 4.54 -12.54 -23.48
CA TYR A 310 3.61 -12.27 -22.38
C TYR A 310 4.03 -11.13 -21.46
N SER A 311 5.13 -10.46 -21.75
CA SER A 311 5.69 -9.42 -20.89
C SER A 311 6.04 -8.12 -21.57
N ARG A 312 6.12 -8.11 -22.92
CA ARG A 312 6.54 -6.95 -23.71
C ARG A 312 5.45 -5.93 -24.01
N GLY A 313 4.18 -6.24 -23.72
CA GLY A 313 3.05 -5.37 -24.09
C GLY A 313 2.81 -5.27 -25.58
N LEU A 314 2.99 -6.35 -26.30
CA LEU A 314 2.80 -6.40 -27.76
C LEU A 314 1.31 -6.20 -28.10
N ASN A 315 1.06 -5.37 -29.10
CA ASN A 315 -0.26 -5.18 -29.69
C ASN A 315 -0.24 -5.73 -31.12
N VAL A 316 -1.16 -6.62 -31.43
CA VAL A 316 -1.31 -7.26 -32.74
C VAL A 316 -2.67 -6.85 -33.30
N TYR A 317 -2.68 -6.41 -34.57
CA TYR A 317 -3.87 -5.96 -35.28
C TYR A 317 -4.15 -6.84 -36.48
#